data_8cd94c3b6065963a075aedc73ab5dbcf
#
_entry.id   8cd94c3b6065963a075aedc73ab5dbcf
#
_cell.length_a   1.000
_cell.length_b   1.000
_cell.length_c   1.000
_cell.angle_alpha   90.00
_cell.angle_beta   90.00
_cell.angle_gamma   90.00
#
_symmetry.space_group_name_H-M   'P 1'
#
loop_
_entity.id
_entity.type
_entity.pdbx_description
1 polymer ?
#
loop_
_entity_poly.entity_id
_entity_poly.type
_entity_poly.pdbx_seq_one_letter_code
_entity_poly.pdbx_strand_id
1 'polypeptide(L)'
;MVFTPTYCPRCATPMASADDHGTLRPTCPACGYVWYRNPVPAAGVILVERGRVLLVKRRWEPRAGAWCLPAGFMEAGETPEQSAVRELQEETGLIAQLTGLFGVYAGFDDPRVRAVLILYTGARTGGELNAGDDAVALDWFPLDALPDDLAFASHRQALAEVHERLAG
;
A
#
# COMPACT_ATOMS: atom_id res chain seq x y z
N MET A 1 -13.48 -11.68 1.12
CA MET A 1 -14.20 -12.08 -0.12
C MET A 1 -14.12 -10.88 -1.06
N VAL A 2 -13.51 -11.02 -2.22
CA VAL A 2 -13.33 -9.87 -3.13
C VAL A 2 -14.67 -9.59 -3.82
N PHE A 3 -15.08 -8.34 -3.80
CA PHE A 3 -16.34 -7.88 -4.38
C PHE A 3 -16.43 -8.17 -5.89
N THR A 4 -17.55 -8.72 -6.32
CA THR A 4 -17.94 -8.85 -7.72
C THR A 4 -19.35 -8.30 -7.83
N PRO A 5 -19.63 -7.32 -8.72
CA PRO A 5 -20.94 -6.71 -8.79
C PRO A 5 -21.98 -7.71 -9.33
N THR A 6 -23.10 -7.80 -8.65
CA THR A 6 -24.28 -8.57 -9.09
C THR A 6 -25.07 -7.80 -10.14
N TYR A 7 -25.06 -6.46 -10.05
CA TYR A 7 -25.78 -5.57 -10.95
C TYR A 7 -24.80 -4.58 -11.60
N CYS A 8 -25.10 -4.20 -12.84
CA CYS A 8 -24.33 -3.22 -13.60
C CYS A 8 -24.40 -1.84 -12.92
N PRO A 9 -23.23 -1.21 -12.59
CA PRO A 9 -23.23 0.12 -11.96
C PRO A 9 -23.73 1.24 -12.89
N ARG A 10 -23.85 0.98 -14.20
CA ARG A 10 -24.35 1.97 -15.17
C ARG A 10 -25.86 1.92 -15.38
N CYS A 11 -26.47 0.73 -15.39
CA CYS A 11 -27.89 0.57 -15.77
C CYS A 11 -28.67 -0.41 -14.89
N ALA A 12 -28.08 -0.87 -13.79
CA ALA A 12 -28.70 -1.78 -12.83
C ALA A 12 -29.18 -3.14 -13.39
N THR A 13 -28.86 -3.48 -14.64
CA THR A 13 -29.15 -4.81 -15.19
C THR A 13 -28.30 -5.86 -14.49
N PRO A 14 -28.81 -7.06 -14.20
CA PRO A 14 -28.00 -8.15 -13.65
C PRO A 14 -26.79 -8.46 -14.53
N MET A 15 -25.61 -8.60 -13.92
CA MET A 15 -24.38 -8.94 -14.63
C MET A 15 -24.39 -10.42 -15.02
N ALA A 16 -23.84 -10.72 -16.19
CA ALA A 16 -23.59 -12.06 -16.68
C ALA A 16 -22.09 -12.29 -16.83
N SER A 17 -21.65 -13.56 -16.87
CA SER A 17 -20.26 -13.87 -17.21
C SER A 17 -20.14 -14.01 -18.73
N ALA A 18 -19.21 -13.27 -19.34
CA ALA A 18 -18.91 -13.36 -20.77
C ALA A 18 -17.40 -13.41 -21.01
N ASP A 19 -17.02 -13.98 -22.15
CA ASP A 19 -15.62 -13.95 -22.58
C ASP A 19 -15.23 -12.54 -23.03
N ASP A 20 -14.15 -12.04 -22.43
CA ASP A 20 -13.51 -10.79 -22.80
C ASP A 20 -12.04 -11.08 -23.10
N HIS A 21 -11.72 -11.28 -24.38
CA HIS A 21 -10.38 -11.60 -24.86
C HIS A 21 -9.73 -12.82 -24.18
N GLY A 22 -10.48 -13.92 -24.03
CA GLY A 22 -10.00 -15.17 -23.42
C GLY A 22 -10.08 -15.19 -21.89
N THR A 23 -10.69 -14.17 -21.26
CA THR A 23 -10.93 -14.14 -19.82
C THR A 23 -12.42 -13.95 -19.53
N LEU A 24 -12.99 -14.84 -18.70
CA LEU A 24 -14.37 -14.68 -18.23
C LEU A 24 -14.46 -13.49 -17.27
N ARG A 25 -15.27 -12.49 -17.64
CA ARG A 25 -15.49 -11.29 -16.83
C ARG A 25 -16.99 -11.03 -16.62
N PRO A 26 -17.37 -10.42 -15.49
CA PRO A 26 -18.71 -9.89 -15.33
C PRO A 26 -18.97 -8.82 -16.39
N THR A 27 -19.98 -9.05 -17.22
CA THR A 27 -20.34 -8.17 -18.35
C THR A 27 -21.84 -7.89 -18.31
N CYS A 28 -22.21 -6.66 -18.57
CA CYS A 28 -23.63 -6.26 -18.65
C CYS A 28 -24.20 -6.61 -20.02
N PRO A 29 -25.22 -7.49 -20.09
CA PRO A 29 -25.82 -7.86 -21.38
C PRO A 29 -26.64 -6.72 -22.02
N ALA A 30 -27.03 -5.71 -21.23
CA ALA A 30 -27.85 -4.60 -21.75
C ALA A 30 -27.02 -3.42 -22.29
N CYS A 31 -25.92 -3.04 -21.64
CA CYS A 31 -25.13 -1.87 -22.04
C CYS A 31 -23.66 -2.16 -22.37
N GLY A 32 -23.24 -3.41 -22.35
CA GLY A 32 -21.88 -3.82 -22.70
C GLY A 32 -20.79 -3.45 -21.66
N TYR A 33 -21.17 -2.93 -20.49
CA TYR A 33 -20.20 -2.61 -19.45
C TYR A 33 -19.49 -3.89 -18.96
N VAL A 34 -18.14 -3.87 -18.97
CA VAL A 34 -17.30 -4.96 -18.45
C VAL A 34 -16.70 -4.54 -17.12
N TRP A 35 -16.82 -5.41 -16.13
CA TRP A 35 -16.18 -5.21 -14.82
C TRP A 35 -14.76 -5.79 -14.83
N TYR A 36 -13.77 -4.91 -14.74
CA TYR A 36 -12.38 -5.28 -14.58
C TYR A 36 -12.00 -5.28 -13.11
N ARG A 37 -11.47 -6.40 -12.64
CA ARG A 37 -10.94 -6.51 -11.28
C ARG A 37 -9.48 -6.04 -11.26
N ASN A 38 -9.30 -4.73 -11.28
CA ASN A 38 -7.97 -4.12 -11.25
C ASN A 38 -7.38 -4.11 -9.84
N PRO A 39 -6.05 -4.25 -9.68
CA PRO A 39 -5.39 -3.96 -8.42
C PRO A 39 -5.59 -2.49 -8.02
N VAL A 40 -5.63 -2.24 -6.71
CA VAL A 40 -5.72 -0.89 -6.15
C VAL A 40 -4.30 -0.36 -5.95
N PRO A 41 -3.95 0.85 -6.43
CA PRO A 41 -2.65 1.42 -6.18
C PRO A 41 -2.55 1.89 -4.72
N ALA A 42 -1.37 1.66 -4.12
CA ALA A 42 -0.97 2.16 -2.82
C ALA A 42 0.44 2.73 -2.93
N ALA A 43 0.74 3.76 -2.16
CA ALA A 43 2.07 4.35 -2.16
C ALA A 43 2.57 4.57 -0.73
N GLY A 44 3.90 4.55 -0.55
CA GLY A 44 4.50 4.73 0.75
C GLY A 44 5.96 5.16 0.68
N VAL A 45 6.51 5.47 1.85
CA VAL A 45 7.88 6.00 2.00
C VAL A 45 8.72 5.08 2.89
N ILE A 46 9.92 4.80 2.44
CA ILE A 46 10.98 4.17 3.23
C ILE A 46 11.86 5.30 3.78
N LEU A 47 11.76 5.55 5.07
CA LEU A 47 12.66 6.44 5.80
C LEU A 47 13.69 5.62 6.55
N VAL A 48 14.97 5.86 6.25
CA VAL A 48 16.09 5.26 6.99
C VAL A 48 16.94 6.36 7.60
N GLU A 49 17.08 6.34 8.92
CA GLU A 49 17.96 7.24 9.67
C GLU A 49 18.93 6.43 10.53
N ARG A 50 20.22 6.68 10.40
CA ARG A 50 21.28 6.03 11.21
C ARG A 50 21.20 4.49 11.22
N GLY A 51 20.92 3.89 10.05
CA GLY A 51 20.77 2.43 9.90
C GLY A 51 19.47 1.84 10.44
N ARG A 52 18.51 2.68 10.80
CA ARG A 52 17.19 2.26 11.28
C ARG A 52 16.10 2.72 10.33
N VAL A 53 15.11 1.88 10.12
CA VAL A 53 13.92 2.17 9.32
C VAL A 53 12.73 2.50 10.21
N LEU A 54 11.96 3.51 9.81
CA LEU A 54 10.70 3.84 10.48
C LEU A 54 9.62 2.84 10.09
N LEU A 55 8.96 2.26 11.10
CA LEU A 55 7.78 1.42 10.92
C LEU A 55 6.59 1.98 11.72
N VAL A 56 5.41 1.67 11.23
CA VAL A 56 4.11 1.99 11.81
C VAL A 56 3.46 0.72 12.32
N LYS A 57 2.96 0.73 13.55
CA LYS A 57 2.17 -0.38 14.10
C LYS A 57 0.69 -0.13 13.78
N ARG A 58 0.09 -1.05 13.01
CA ARG A 58 -1.26 -0.92 12.47
C ARG A 58 -2.33 -0.93 13.57
N ARG A 59 -3.31 -0.02 13.47
CA ARG A 59 -4.48 0.01 14.34
C ARG A 59 -5.56 -0.97 13.89
N TRP A 60 -5.79 -1.10 12.57
CA TRP A 60 -6.95 -1.77 12.00
C TRP A 60 -6.62 -3.05 11.24
N GLU A 61 -7.61 -3.93 11.15
CA GLU A 61 -7.53 -5.09 10.27
C GLU A 61 -7.44 -4.69 8.76
N PRO A 62 -6.78 -5.51 7.93
CA PRO A 62 -6.09 -6.75 8.28
C PRO A 62 -4.77 -6.49 9.00
N ARG A 63 -4.35 -7.46 9.82
CA ARG A 63 -3.08 -7.41 10.53
C ARG A 63 -2.98 -6.28 11.57
N ALA A 64 -4.06 -5.99 12.30
CA ALA A 64 -4.01 -5.10 13.45
C ALA A 64 -2.91 -5.53 14.43
N GLY A 65 -2.12 -4.58 14.94
CA GLY A 65 -1.00 -4.83 15.83
C GLY A 65 0.32 -5.22 15.15
N ALA A 66 0.33 -5.55 13.86
CA ALA A 66 1.55 -5.83 13.13
C ALA A 66 2.23 -4.54 12.61
N TRP A 67 3.53 -4.62 12.32
CA TRP A 67 4.32 -3.51 11.81
C TRP A 67 4.34 -3.45 10.27
N CYS A 68 4.38 -2.26 9.71
CA CYS A 68 4.53 -2.03 8.27
C CYS A 68 5.29 -0.74 7.98
N LEU A 69 5.73 -0.56 6.75
CA LEU A 69 6.17 0.74 6.24
C LEU A 69 4.99 1.71 6.22
N PRO A 70 5.19 3.02 6.47
CA PRO A 70 4.15 4.03 6.27
C PRO A 70 3.70 4.02 4.80
N ALA A 71 2.43 3.69 4.58
CA ALA A 71 1.85 3.53 3.25
C ALA A 71 0.34 3.33 3.30
N GLY A 72 -0.38 3.86 2.31
CA GLY A 72 -1.81 3.66 2.16
C GLY A 72 -2.29 3.75 0.72
N PHE A 73 -3.59 3.66 0.53
CA PHE A 73 -4.20 3.70 -0.79
C PHE A 73 -4.18 5.11 -1.37
N MET A 74 -3.92 5.18 -2.68
CA MET A 74 -3.97 6.43 -3.40
C MET A 74 -5.39 6.94 -3.52
N GLU A 75 -5.58 8.25 -3.33
CA GLU A 75 -6.82 8.94 -3.60
C GLU A 75 -6.96 9.33 -5.07
N ALA A 76 -8.22 9.47 -5.54
CA ALA A 76 -8.48 9.89 -6.91
C ALA A 76 -7.90 11.29 -7.16
N GLY A 77 -6.99 11.39 -8.13
CA GLY A 77 -6.35 12.66 -8.48
C GLY A 77 -4.96 12.88 -7.87
N GLU A 78 -4.50 12.00 -7.01
CA GLU A 78 -3.13 12.01 -6.51
C GLU A 78 -2.16 11.35 -7.47
N THR A 79 -0.92 11.85 -7.53
CA THR A 79 0.20 11.08 -8.03
C THR A 79 0.72 10.11 -6.96
N PRO A 80 1.44 9.04 -7.32
CA PRO A 80 2.04 8.15 -6.32
C PRO A 80 2.94 8.86 -5.31
N GLU A 81 3.68 9.89 -5.76
CA GLU A 81 4.54 10.71 -4.90
C GLU A 81 3.73 11.52 -3.88
N GLN A 82 2.63 12.12 -4.32
CA GLN A 82 1.75 12.89 -3.44
C GLN A 82 1.12 12.00 -2.38
N SER A 83 0.61 10.83 -2.78
CA SER A 83 0.05 9.84 -1.88
C SER A 83 1.08 9.35 -0.85
N ALA A 84 2.28 9.00 -1.30
CA ALA A 84 3.34 8.54 -0.39
C ALA A 84 3.70 9.57 0.70
N VAL A 85 3.81 10.85 0.33
CA VAL A 85 4.10 11.93 1.30
C VAL A 85 2.94 12.19 2.23
N ARG A 86 1.70 12.17 1.73
CA ARG A 86 0.48 12.32 2.53
C ARG A 86 0.36 11.21 3.57
N GLU A 87 0.46 9.95 3.15
CA GLU A 87 0.37 8.78 4.03
C GLU A 87 1.46 8.82 5.12
N LEU A 88 2.70 9.15 4.76
CA LEU A 88 3.76 9.33 5.75
C LEU A 88 3.37 10.38 6.79
N GLN A 89 2.87 11.54 6.37
CA GLN A 89 2.50 12.62 7.27
C GLN A 89 1.29 12.25 8.15
N GLU A 90 0.26 11.64 7.58
CA GLU A 90 -0.96 11.23 8.29
C GLU A 90 -0.67 10.14 9.33
N GLU A 91 0.13 9.13 8.98
CA GLU A 91 0.43 8.03 9.88
C GLU A 91 1.49 8.35 10.93
N THR A 92 2.44 9.28 10.63
CA THR A 92 3.63 9.48 11.46
C THR A 92 3.88 10.90 11.92
N GLY A 93 3.18 11.90 11.38
CA GLY A 93 3.43 13.33 11.63
C GLY A 93 4.72 13.86 10.99
N LEU A 94 5.51 13.03 10.34
CA LEU A 94 6.77 13.44 9.70
C LEU A 94 6.55 14.02 8.31
N ILE A 95 7.43 14.94 7.93
CA ILE A 95 7.53 15.51 6.59
C ILE A 95 8.82 15.03 5.94
N ALA A 96 8.73 14.52 4.72
CA ALA A 96 9.89 14.06 3.97
C ALA A 96 9.91 14.58 2.55
N GLN A 97 11.10 14.76 2.02
CA GLN A 97 11.34 14.92 0.59
C GLN A 97 11.68 13.54 0.00
N LEU A 98 10.97 13.15 -1.05
CA LEU A 98 11.27 11.91 -1.76
C LEU A 98 12.61 12.04 -2.50
N THR A 99 13.42 10.99 -2.44
CA THR A 99 14.75 10.94 -3.07
C THR A 99 14.78 10.05 -4.32
N GLY A 100 13.79 9.18 -4.49
CA GLY A 100 13.65 8.35 -5.68
C GLY A 100 12.64 7.22 -5.51
N LEU A 101 12.23 6.64 -6.62
CA LEU A 101 11.45 5.41 -6.63
C LEU A 101 12.34 4.26 -6.14
N PHE A 102 11.89 3.56 -5.10
CA PHE A 102 12.61 2.39 -4.58
C PHE A 102 12.22 1.12 -5.33
N GLY A 103 10.91 0.88 -5.47
CA GLY A 103 10.40 -0.30 -6.14
C GLY A 103 8.86 -0.36 -6.19
N VAL A 104 8.38 -1.34 -6.96
CA VAL A 104 6.95 -1.61 -7.11
C VAL A 104 6.70 -3.08 -6.77
N TYR A 105 5.76 -3.35 -5.88
CA TYR A 105 5.52 -4.67 -5.29
C TYR A 105 4.07 -5.10 -5.43
N ALA A 106 3.86 -6.41 -5.58
CA ALA A 106 2.52 -6.99 -5.55
C ALA A 106 2.06 -7.20 -4.09
N GLY A 107 0.96 -6.56 -3.69
CA GLY A 107 0.31 -6.74 -2.39
C GLY A 107 -0.89 -7.68 -2.50
N PHE A 108 -0.67 -9.00 -2.40
CA PHE A 108 -1.71 -10.01 -2.62
C PHE A 108 -2.17 -10.71 -1.34
N ASP A 109 -1.59 -10.38 -0.22
CA ASP A 109 -1.86 -10.99 1.10
C ASP A 109 -2.89 -10.21 1.94
N ASP A 110 -3.40 -9.07 1.45
CA ASP A 110 -4.62 -8.47 1.99
C ASP A 110 -5.85 -9.20 1.41
N PRO A 111 -6.69 -9.83 2.25
CA PRO A 111 -7.86 -10.58 1.77
C PRO A 111 -8.95 -9.69 1.15
N ARG A 112 -8.90 -8.38 1.38
CA ARG A 112 -9.89 -7.41 0.90
C ARG A 112 -9.62 -6.95 -0.52
N VAL A 113 -8.34 -6.78 -0.87
CA VAL A 113 -7.92 -6.18 -2.15
C VAL A 113 -6.70 -6.89 -2.74
N ARG A 114 -6.48 -6.67 -4.03
CA ARG A 114 -5.20 -6.85 -4.67
C ARG A 114 -4.57 -5.47 -4.82
N ALA A 115 -3.40 -5.26 -4.27
CA ALA A 115 -2.74 -3.95 -4.32
C ALA A 115 -1.48 -3.98 -5.20
N VAL A 116 -1.15 -2.83 -5.75
CA VAL A 116 0.17 -2.52 -6.28
C VAL A 116 0.78 -1.49 -5.34
N LEU A 117 1.81 -1.87 -4.59
CA LEU A 117 2.50 -1.00 -3.64
C LEU A 117 3.70 -0.34 -4.33
N ILE A 118 3.70 0.98 -4.36
CA ILE A 118 4.75 1.83 -4.93
C ILE A 118 5.51 2.47 -3.77
N LEU A 119 6.79 2.12 -3.61
CA LEU A 119 7.61 2.61 -2.51
C LEU A 119 8.68 3.58 -3.01
N TYR A 120 8.79 4.68 -2.30
CA TYR A 120 9.82 5.69 -2.50
C TYR A 120 10.80 5.70 -1.33
N THR A 121 12.06 6.02 -1.59
CA THR A 121 12.97 6.47 -0.54
C THR A 121 12.74 7.94 -0.27
N GLY A 122 12.95 8.37 0.97
CA GLY A 122 12.79 9.76 1.37
C GLY A 122 13.82 10.18 2.42
N ALA A 123 14.05 11.48 2.51
CA ALA A 123 14.81 12.11 3.58
C ALA A 123 13.85 12.98 4.41
N ARG A 124 13.86 12.81 5.72
CA ARG A 124 13.06 13.63 6.63
C ARG A 124 13.51 15.09 6.55
N THR A 125 12.54 16.00 6.38
CA THR A 125 12.78 17.44 6.31
C THR A 125 12.13 18.22 7.45
N GLY A 126 11.22 17.56 8.20
CA GLY A 126 10.51 18.21 9.30
C GLY A 126 9.49 17.29 9.97
N GLY A 127 8.56 17.91 10.69
CA GLY A 127 7.51 17.22 11.43
C GLY A 127 8.00 16.65 12.77
N GLU A 128 7.03 16.28 13.60
CA GLU A 128 7.26 15.63 14.89
C GLU A 128 6.66 14.23 14.84
N LEU A 129 7.41 13.23 15.35
CA LEU A 129 6.96 11.85 15.35
C LEU A 129 5.75 11.69 16.25
N ASN A 130 4.60 11.47 15.65
CA ASN A 130 3.33 11.29 16.33
C ASN A 130 2.45 10.29 15.59
N ALA A 131 2.01 9.26 16.30
CA ALA A 131 1.13 8.25 15.72
C ALA A 131 -0.21 8.86 15.33
N GLY A 132 -0.55 8.77 14.05
CA GLY A 132 -1.83 9.21 13.50
C GLY A 132 -2.96 8.22 13.74
N ASP A 133 -4.12 8.48 13.15
CA ASP A 133 -5.35 7.72 13.43
C ASP A 133 -5.26 6.23 13.09
N ASP A 134 -4.51 5.85 12.09
CA ASP A 134 -4.33 4.46 11.63
C ASP A 134 -3.15 3.75 12.31
N ALA A 135 -2.37 4.48 13.14
CA ALA A 135 -1.25 3.95 13.88
C ALA A 135 -1.56 3.83 15.38
N VAL A 136 -1.07 2.77 16.04
CA VAL A 136 -1.07 2.64 17.50
C VAL A 136 0.31 2.92 18.10
N ALA A 137 1.37 2.78 17.31
CA ALA A 137 2.74 3.07 17.70
C ALA A 137 3.60 3.33 16.46
N LEU A 138 4.71 4.02 16.67
CA LEU A 138 5.78 4.27 15.70
C LEU A 138 7.09 3.88 16.34
N ASP A 139 7.98 3.24 15.59
CA ASP A 139 9.33 2.97 16.09
C ASP A 139 10.34 2.87 14.96
N TRP A 140 11.61 3.06 15.31
CA TRP A 140 12.75 2.95 14.44
C TRP A 140 13.48 1.63 14.70
N PHE A 141 13.43 0.70 13.75
CA PHE A 141 14.03 -0.61 13.86
C PHE A 141 15.37 -0.68 13.11
N PRO A 142 16.42 -1.28 13.71
CA PRO A 142 17.62 -1.63 12.97
C PRO A 142 17.26 -2.54 11.80
N LEU A 143 17.87 -2.33 10.63
CA LEU A 143 17.57 -3.13 9.43
C LEU A 143 17.96 -4.60 9.57
N ASP A 144 18.91 -4.90 10.45
CA ASP A 144 19.37 -6.26 10.81
C ASP A 144 18.57 -6.88 11.97
N ALA A 145 17.64 -6.13 12.57
CA ALA A 145 16.82 -6.59 13.71
C ALA A 145 15.36 -6.08 13.56
N LEU A 146 14.74 -6.41 12.43
CA LEU A 146 13.35 -6.09 12.15
C LEU A 146 12.40 -6.93 13.01
N PRO A 147 11.19 -6.43 13.34
CA PRO A 147 10.22 -7.21 14.08
C PRO A 147 9.69 -8.41 13.25
N ASP A 148 9.44 -9.54 13.92
CA ASP A 148 8.92 -10.76 13.29
C ASP A 148 7.51 -10.58 12.72
N ASP A 149 6.69 -9.70 13.33
CA ASP A 149 5.29 -9.46 13.03
C ASP A 149 5.08 -8.37 11.95
N LEU A 150 5.85 -8.42 10.86
CA LEU A 150 5.62 -7.58 9.70
C LEU A 150 4.31 -7.95 8.99
N ALA A 151 3.46 -6.95 8.71
CA ALA A 151 2.08 -7.14 8.25
C ALA A 151 1.97 -7.82 6.90
N PHE A 152 2.77 -7.40 5.91
CA PHE A 152 2.59 -7.78 4.51
C PHE A 152 3.87 -8.31 3.88
N ALA A 153 3.72 -9.27 2.97
CA ALA A 153 4.84 -9.88 2.24
C ALA A 153 5.59 -8.86 1.38
N SER A 154 4.87 -7.94 0.74
CA SER A 154 5.46 -6.85 -0.05
C SER A 154 6.36 -5.92 0.78
N HIS A 155 5.97 -5.62 2.03
CA HIS A 155 6.78 -4.82 2.95
C HIS A 155 8.02 -5.59 3.43
N ARG A 156 7.89 -6.89 3.73
CA ARG A 156 9.03 -7.76 4.07
C ARG A 156 10.05 -7.82 2.94
N GLN A 157 9.57 -8.00 1.70
CA GLN A 157 10.42 -8.03 0.51
C GLN A 157 11.17 -6.70 0.34
N ALA A 158 10.46 -5.57 0.40
CA ALA A 158 11.08 -4.26 0.27
C ALA A 158 12.13 -4.00 1.36
N LEU A 159 11.84 -4.36 2.61
CA LEU A 159 12.78 -4.17 3.73
C LEU A 159 14.04 -5.04 3.59
N ALA A 160 13.92 -6.27 3.08
CA ALA A 160 15.07 -7.12 2.77
C ALA A 160 15.95 -6.48 1.69
N GLU A 161 15.34 -5.95 0.62
CA GLU A 161 16.07 -5.24 -0.43
C GLU A 161 16.73 -3.94 0.06
N VAL A 162 16.10 -3.20 1.01
CA VAL A 162 16.73 -2.04 1.67
C VAL A 162 17.98 -2.45 2.43
N HIS A 163 17.88 -3.52 3.22
CA HIS A 163 19.01 -4.05 3.98
C HIS A 163 20.19 -4.43 3.07
N GLU A 164 19.93 -5.16 2.00
CA GLU A 164 20.95 -5.55 1.01
C GLU A 164 21.64 -4.34 0.35
N ARG A 165 20.87 -3.33 -0.07
CA ARG A 165 21.40 -2.13 -0.73
C ARG A 165 22.23 -1.24 0.18
N LEU A 166 22.01 -1.28 1.49
CA LEU A 166 22.76 -0.50 2.47
C LEU A 166 23.95 -1.25 3.09
N ALA A 167 23.98 -2.59 2.95
CA ALA A 167 25.06 -3.44 3.42
C ALA A 167 26.21 -3.60 2.39
N GLY A 168 25.97 -3.28 1.11
CA GLY A 168 26.96 -3.32 0.01
C GLY A 168 27.51 -1.96 -0.32
#